data_f3403e49c0b2c2816571d623c92c3ec3
#
_entry.id   f3403e49c0b2c2816571d623c92c3ec3
#
_cell.length_a   1.000
_cell.length_b   1.000
_cell.length_c   1.000
_cell.angle_alpha   90.00
_cell.angle_beta   90.00
_cell.angle_gamma   90.00
#
_symmetry.space_group_name_H-M   'P 1'
#
loop_
_entity.id
_entity.type
_entity.pdbx_description
1 polymer ?
#
loop_
_entity_poly.entity_id
_entity_poly.type
_entity_poly.pdbx_seq_one_letter_code
_entity_poly.pdbx_strand_id
1 'polypeptide(L)'
;MVVGLAGADDLAWANARYAEIDFLPSKAADLIAIARVDGVAAGLGRVVGVADGEGELGGMYVLDGFKGLGLARRIIAYLQDNSRCHTLYCLPFAELAALYQSMGFTPVADDAAVPAAVAAKHRWCNSHYGKPVLLLRREKSMQSNRPQPS
;
A
#
# COMPACT_ATOMS: atom_id res chain seq x y z
N MET A 1 -19.98 3.33 0.74
CA MET A 1 -18.56 3.21 1.08
C MET A 1 -17.79 4.40 0.51
N VAL A 2 -16.96 5.01 1.32
CA VAL A 2 -16.15 6.17 0.93
C VAL A 2 -14.69 5.90 1.30
N VAL A 3 -13.77 6.13 0.37
CA VAL A 3 -12.32 6.09 0.64
C VAL A 3 -11.81 7.52 0.58
N GLY A 4 -11.07 7.93 1.60
CA GLY A 4 -10.50 9.27 1.67
C GLY A 4 -9.18 9.30 2.40
N LEU A 5 -8.51 10.45 2.35
CA LEU A 5 -7.26 10.66 3.08
C LEU A 5 -7.50 10.70 4.58
N ALA A 6 -6.57 10.12 5.33
CA ALA A 6 -6.56 10.27 6.78
C ALA A 6 -6.26 11.72 7.14
N GLY A 7 -7.05 12.27 8.04
CA GLY A 7 -6.77 13.58 8.63
C GLY A 7 -5.76 13.47 9.76
N ALA A 8 -5.41 14.63 10.32
CA ALA A 8 -4.43 14.68 11.42
C ALA A 8 -4.89 13.84 12.62
N ASP A 9 -6.18 13.80 12.87
CA ASP A 9 -6.74 13.05 14.00
C ASP A 9 -6.79 11.54 13.75
N ASP A 10 -6.63 11.11 12.50
CA ASP A 10 -6.75 9.70 12.14
C ASP A 10 -5.44 8.93 12.32
N LEU A 11 -4.30 9.63 12.48
CA LEU A 11 -3.00 8.96 12.58
C LEU A 11 -2.90 8.06 13.80
N ALA A 12 -3.38 8.53 14.94
CA ALA A 12 -3.36 7.72 16.17
C ALA A 12 -4.23 6.47 16.00
N TRP A 13 -5.41 6.61 15.39
CA TRP A 13 -6.28 5.47 15.11
C TRP A 13 -5.59 4.48 14.18
N ALA A 14 -4.97 4.96 13.10
CA ALA A 14 -4.26 4.10 12.15
C ALA A 14 -3.14 3.33 12.83
N ASN A 15 -2.34 4.02 13.66
CA ASN A 15 -1.22 3.37 14.35
C ASN A 15 -1.68 2.37 15.39
N ALA A 16 -2.83 2.61 16.04
CA ALA A 16 -3.41 1.63 16.94
C ALA A 16 -3.82 0.36 16.16
N ARG A 17 -4.35 0.51 14.96
CA ARG A 17 -4.70 -0.65 14.11
C ARG A 17 -3.44 -1.39 13.67
N TYR A 18 -2.40 -0.67 13.27
CA TYR A 18 -1.14 -1.30 12.85
C TYR A 18 -0.46 -2.05 13.99
N ALA A 19 -0.56 -1.53 15.21
CA ALA A 19 -0.01 -2.22 16.37
C ALA A 19 -0.70 -3.57 16.60
N GLU A 20 -1.99 -3.67 16.29
CA GLU A 20 -2.76 -4.92 16.45
C GLU A 20 -2.23 -6.04 15.55
N ILE A 21 -1.66 -5.71 14.42
CA ILE A 21 -1.17 -6.70 13.45
C ILE A 21 0.35 -6.71 13.33
N ASP A 22 1.05 -6.09 14.28
CA ASP A 22 2.51 -6.06 14.32
C ASP A 22 3.12 -5.39 13.08
N PHE A 23 2.50 -4.33 12.61
CA PHE A 23 3.05 -3.49 11.56
C PHE A 23 3.70 -2.26 12.17
N LEU A 24 4.73 -1.74 11.48
CA LEU A 24 5.42 -0.53 11.91
C LEU A 24 4.46 0.66 11.87
N PRO A 25 4.59 1.62 12.82
CA PRO A 25 3.72 2.78 12.84
C PRO A 25 3.95 3.69 11.63
N SER A 26 2.91 4.41 11.25
CA SER A 26 2.96 5.41 10.19
C SER A 26 3.37 6.77 10.75
N LYS A 27 3.89 7.61 9.85
CA LYS A 27 4.26 8.99 10.12
C LYS A 27 3.27 9.93 9.46
N ALA A 28 3.24 11.18 9.92
CA ALA A 28 2.35 12.18 9.33
C ALA A 28 2.61 12.43 7.84
N ALA A 29 3.85 12.20 7.39
CA ALA A 29 4.22 12.37 5.98
C ALA A 29 3.73 11.24 5.09
N ASP A 30 3.32 10.11 5.65
CA ASP A 30 2.82 8.99 4.86
C ASP A 30 1.44 9.32 4.28
N LEU A 31 1.18 8.80 3.08
CA LEU A 31 -0.13 8.91 2.46
C LEU A 31 -0.99 7.77 2.99
N ILE A 32 -1.94 8.08 3.85
CA ILE A 32 -2.81 7.08 4.47
C ILE A 32 -4.23 7.26 3.93
N ALA A 33 -4.83 6.17 3.46
CA ALA A 33 -6.21 6.14 3.03
C ALA A 33 -7.04 5.33 4.01
N ILE A 34 -8.23 5.83 4.33
CA ILE A 34 -9.17 5.13 5.19
C ILE A 34 -10.46 4.92 4.41
N ALA A 35 -10.94 3.69 4.41
CA ALA A 35 -12.24 3.34 3.85
C ALA A 35 -13.27 3.33 4.98
N ARG A 36 -14.38 4.03 4.76
CA ARG A 36 -15.48 4.07 5.72
C ARG A 36 -16.74 3.48 5.10
N VAL A 37 -17.43 2.69 5.88
CA VAL A 37 -18.72 2.11 5.51
C VAL A 37 -19.75 2.67 6.49
N ASP A 38 -20.74 3.38 5.97
CA ASP A 38 -21.76 4.06 6.78
C ASP A 38 -21.12 4.94 7.88
N GLY A 39 -20.05 5.64 7.53
CA GLY A 39 -19.34 6.54 8.43
C GLY A 39 -18.38 5.86 9.40
N VAL A 40 -18.30 4.53 9.39
CA VAL A 40 -17.44 3.77 10.30
C VAL A 40 -16.14 3.40 9.58
N ALA A 41 -15.00 3.68 10.21
CA ALA A 41 -13.71 3.30 9.65
C ALA A 41 -13.60 1.77 9.60
N ALA A 42 -13.41 1.24 8.40
CA ALA A 42 -13.50 -0.19 8.13
C ALA A 42 -12.22 -0.80 7.56
N GLY A 43 -11.33 0.02 7.04
CA GLY A 43 -10.07 -0.44 6.48
C GLY A 43 -9.13 0.71 6.20
N LEU A 44 -7.85 0.38 6.02
CA LEU A 44 -6.83 1.39 5.72
C LEU A 44 -5.70 0.78 4.92
N GLY A 45 -4.93 1.65 4.29
CA GLY A 45 -3.69 1.34 3.60
C GLY A 45 -2.85 2.60 3.50
N ARG A 46 -1.60 2.46 3.08
CA ARG A 46 -0.69 3.59 3.04
C ARG A 46 0.34 3.49 1.94
N VAL A 47 0.90 4.64 1.57
CA VAL A 47 2.11 4.72 0.76
C VAL A 47 3.16 5.45 1.58
N VAL A 48 4.32 4.81 1.73
CA VAL A 48 5.47 5.35 2.46
C VAL A 48 6.55 5.66 1.44
N GLY A 49 7.14 6.85 1.48
CA GLY A 49 8.25 7.20 0.60
C GLY A 49 9.48 6.36 0.90
N VAL A 50 10.10 5.80 -0.14
CA VAL A 50 11.30 4.95 0.02
C VAL A 50 12.49 5.49 -0.75
N ALA A 51 12.25 6.32 -1.77
CA ALA A 51 13.27 7.00 -2.54
C ALA A 51 12.59 8.15 -3.26
N ASP A 52 13.36 8.97 -3.98
CA ASP A 52 12.82 10.12 -4.69
C ASP A 52 11.86 9.64 -5.79
N GLY A 53 10.60 10.03 -5.68
CA GLY A 53 9.55 9.61 -6.62
C GLY A 53 9.12 8.15 -6.50
N GLU A 54 9.58 7.43 -5.49
CA GLU A 54 9.26 6.03 -5.30
C GLU A 54 8.67 5.79 -3.91
N GLY A 55 7.65 4.97 -3.84
CA GLY A 55 6.97 4.66 -2.60
C GLY A 55 6.67 3.19 -2.43
N GLU A 56 6.37 2.80 -1.21
CA GLU A 56 5.88 1.46 -0.89
C GLU A 56 4.41 1.54 -0.51
N LEU A 57 3.57 0.85 -1.26
CA LEU A 57 2.15 0.70 -0.96
C LEU A 57 1.98 -0.53 -0.09
N GLY A 58 1.41 -0.35 1.09
CA GLY A 58 1.25 -1.46 2.02
C GLY A 58 0.38 -1.07 3.19
N GLY A 59 0.60 -1.72 4.33
CA GLY A 59 -0.19 -1.47 5.53
C GLY A 59 -1.67 -1.74 5.31
N MET A 60 -2.00 -2.66 4.42
CA MET A 60 -3.39 -2.97 4.11
C MET A 60 -4.02 -3.74 5.26
N TYR A 61 -5.08 -3.18 5.83
CA TYR A 61 -5.79 -3.80 6.93
C TYR A 61 -7.28 -3.53 6.77
N VAL A 62 -8.05 -4.59 6.61
CA VAL A 62 -9.51 -4.53 6.58
C VAL A 62 -10.00 -5.15 7.89
N LEU A 63 -10.81 -4.38 8.62
CA LEU A 63 -11.29 -4.81 9.94
C LEU A 63 -12.29 -5.95 9.80
N ASP A 64 -12.34 -6.81 10.84
CA ASP A 64 -13.31 -7.89 10.89
C ASP A 64 -14.73 -7.34 10.79
N GLY A 65 -15.57 -8.05 10.08
CA GLY A 65 -16.93 -7.60 9.81
C GLY A 65 -17.08 -6.81 8.52
N PHE A 66 -15.95 -6.33 7.94
CA PHE A 66 -15.98 -5.58 6.70
C PHE A 66 -15.26 -6.29 5.55
N LYS A 67 -14.76 -7.49 5.80
CA LYS A 67 -14.11 -8.28 4.75
C LYS A 67 -15.13 -8.77 3.73
N GLY A 68 -14.66 -8.98 2.51
CA GLY A 68 -15.54 -9.45 1.43
C GLY A 68 -16.34 -8.35 0.74
N LEU A 69 -16.13 -7.09 1.10
CA LEU A 69 -16.84 -5.94 0.50
C LEU A 69 -16.02 -5.22 -0.57
N GLY A 70 -14.85 -5.72 -0.90
CA GLY A 70 -13.97 -5.09 -1.90
C GLY A 70 -13.22 -3.87 -1.39
N LEU A 71 -13.09 -3.71 -0.08
CA LEU A 71 -12.43 -2.53 0.50
C LEU A 71 -10.96 -2.45 0.12
N ALA A 72 -10.23 -3.57 0.19
CA ALA A 72 -8.80 -3.57 -0.13
C ALA A 72 -8.56 -3.08 -1.56
N ARG A 73 -9.34 -3.56 -2.51
CA ARG A 73 -9.22 -3.15 -3.92
C ARG A 73 -9.46 -1.64 -4.07
N ARG A 74 -10.45 -1.11 -3.40
CA ARG A 74 -10.76 0.32 -3.47
C ARG A 74 -9.70 1.17 -2.80
N ILE A 75 -9.14 0.70 -1.69
CA ILE A 75 -8.03 1.40 -1.01
C ILE A 75 -6.80 1.43 -1.90
N ILE A 76 -6.45 0.30 -2.53
CA ILE A 76 -5.31 0.24 -3.44
C ILE A 76 -5.51 1.22 -4.60
N ALA A 77 -6.69 1.20 -5.24
CA ALA A 77 -6.99 2.10 -6.35
C ALA A 77 -6.86 3.56 -5.93
N TYR A 78 -7.39 3.90 -4.77
CA TYR A 78 -7.31 5.27 -4.24
C TYR A 78 -5.87 5.71 -4.02
N LEU A 79 -5.05 4.83 -3.43
CA LEU A 79 -3.64 5.14 -3.18
C LEU A 79 -2.86 5.28 -4.48
N GLN A 80 -3.13 4.43 -5.46
CA GLN A 80 -2.51 4.55 -6.78
C GLN A 80 -2.85 5.88 -7.44
N ASP A 81 -4.11 6.28 -7.36
CA ASP A 81 -4.59 7.51 -8.02
C ASP A 81 -4.09 8.78 -7.33
N ASN A 82 -3.87 8.72 -6.02
CA ASN A 82 -3.54 9.90 -5.23
C ASN A 82 -2.05 9.99 -4.85
N SER A 83 -1.28 8.96 -5.10
CA SER A 83 0.16 8.99 -4.88
C SER A 83 0.85 9.78 -6.00
N ARG A 84 1.87 10.54 -5.63
CA ARG A 84 2.71 11.27 -6.60
C ARG A 84 3.92 10.46 -7.04
N CYS A 85 4.07 9.25 -6.52
CA CYS A 85 5.20 8.38 -6.90
C CYS A 85 5.02 7.87 -8.32
N HIS A 86 6.12 7.85 -9.08
CA HIS A 86 6.11 7.22 -10.40
C HIS A 86 6.24 5.70 -10.32
N THR A 87 6.76 5.20 -9.21
CA THR A 87 6.95 3.77 -8.97
C THR A 87 6.45 3.42 -7.58
N LEU A 88 5.63 2.40 -7.49
CA LEU A 88 5.15 1.85 -6.23
C LEU A 88 5.61 0.42 -6.10
N TYR A 89 6.18 0.11 -4.94
CA TYR A 89 6.50 -1.26 -4.53
C TYR A 89 5.45 -1.73 -3.55
N CYS A 90 5.25 -3.03 -3.47
CA CYS A 90 4.49 -3.61 -2.38
C CYS A 90 5.11 -4.93 -1.94
N LEU A 91 4.92 -5.24 -0.67
CA LEU A 91 5.49 -6.41 -0.01
C LEU A 91 4.36 -7.24 0.60
N PRO A 92 3.45 -7.78 -0.24
CA PRO A 92 2.32 -8.53 0.28
C PRO A 92 2.73 -9.93 0.73
N PHE A 93 1.98 -10.46 1.70
CA PHE A 93 2.02 -11.89 1.92
C PHE A 93 1.60 -12.61 0.63
N ALA A 94 2.21 -13.76 0.37
CA ALA A 94 1.99 -14.48 -0.88
C ALA A 94 0.51 -14.74 -1.17
N GLU A 95 -0.29 -14.96 -0.14
CA GLU A 95 -1.73 -15.21 -0.27
C GLU A 95 -2.51 -14.00 -0.80
N LEU A 96 -1.94 -12.79 -0.71
CA LEU A 96 -2.56 -11.56 -1.20
C LEU A 96 -2.02 -11.10 -2.54
N ALA A 97 -1.02 -11.81 -3.08
CA ALA A 97 -0.34 -11.36 -4.30
C ALA A 97 -1.28 -11.23 -5.49
N ALA A 98 -2.25 -12.14 -5.62
CA ALA A 98 -3.18 -12.10 -6.75
C ALA A 98 -3.99 -10.79 -6.79
N LEU A 99 -4.38 -10.26 -5.62
CA LEU A 99 -5.08 -8.99 -5.55
C LEU A 99 -4.22 -7.86 -6.12
N TYR A 100 -2.98 -7.75 -5.66
CA TYR A 100 -2.07 -6.69 -6.12
C TYR A 100 -1.73 -6.87 -7.61
N GLN A 101 -1.53 -8.10 -8.06
CA GLN A 101 -1.26 -8.37 -9.46
C GLN A 101 -2.44 -7.97 -10.35
N SER A 102 -3.67 -8.17 -9.88
CA SER A 102 -4.86 -7.75 -10.61
C SER A 102 -4.96 -6.23 -10.72
N MET A 103 -4.22 -5.51 -9.91
CA MET A 103 -4.20 -4.04 -9.89
C MET A 103 -2.95 -3.45 -10.54
N GLY A 104 -2.21 -4.26 -11.28
CA GLY A 104 -1.09 -3.78 -12.09
C GLY A 104 0.29 -4.00 -11.50
N PHE A 105 0.41 -4.63 -10.35
CA PHE A 105 1.71 -4.93 -9.77
C PHE A 105 2.27 -6.21 -10.38
N THR A 106 3.57 -6.23 -10.63
CA THR A 106 4.26 -7.39 -11.19
C THR A 106 5.45 -7.79 -10.32
N PRO A 107 5.81 -9.08 -10.29
CA PRO A 107 6.97 -9.52 -9.50
C PRO A 107 8.26 -8.84 -9.96
N VAL A 108 9.11 -8.49 -9.00
CA VAL A 108 10.44 -7.97 -9.28
C VAL A 108 11.39 -9.15 -9.40
N ALA A 109 12.04 -9.24 -10.57
CA ALA A 109 12.91 -10.37 -10.87
C ALA A 109 14.29 -10.28 -10.21
N ASP A 110 14.74 -9.05 -9.91
CA ASP A 110 16.08 -8.80 -9.38
C ASP A 110 16.00 -7.71 -8.30
N ASP A 111 16.30 -8.08 -7.07
CA ASP A 111 16.27 -7.14 -5.94
C ASP A 111 17.26 -6.00 -6.09
N ALA A 112 18.31 -6.16 -6.90
CA ALA A 112 19.29 -5.10 -7.13
C ALA A 112 18.69 -3.89 -7.85
N ALA A 113 17.54 -4.05 -8.51
CA ALA A 113 16.88 -2.98 -9.25
C ALA A 113 15.97 -2.12 -8.38
N VAL A 114 15.89 -2.37 -7.06
CA VAL A 114 14.98 -1.67 -6.17
C VAL A 114 15.76 -0.85 -5.14
N PRO A 115 15.12 0.19 -4.54
CA PRO A 115 15.78 0.94 -3.47
C PRO A 115 16.23 0.03 -2.33
N ALA A 116 17.38 0.37 -1.73
CA ALA A 116 17.96 -0.42 -0.66
C ALA A 116 17.00 -0.61 0.51
N ALA A 117 16.19 0.41 0.83
CA ALA A 117 15.21 0.33 1.90
C ALA A 117 14.14 -0.74 1.61
N VAL A 118 13.71 -0.87 0.35
CA VAL A 118 12.72 -1.88 -0.06
C VAL A 118 13.33 -3.27 0.03
N ALA A 119 14.53 -3.47 -0.49
CA ALA A 119 15.21 -4.76 -0.43
C ALA A 119 15.44 -5.20 1.02
N ALA A 120 15.88 -4.28 1.88
CA ALA A 120 16.10 -4.56 3.30
C ALA A 120 14.80 -4.95 4.00
N LYS A 121 13.72 -4.22 3.71
CA LYS A 121 12.41 -4.53 4.31
C LYS A 121 11.87 -5.87 3.83
N HIS A 122 12.07 -6.20 2.56
CA HIS A 122 11.66 -7.49 2.01
C HIS A 122 12.37 -8.65 2.77
N ARG A 123 13.66 -8.53 2.97
CA ARG A 123 14.43 -9.54 3.76
C ARG A 123 13.94 -9.59 5.19
N TRP A 124 13.72 -8.42 5.81
CA TRP A 124 13.24 -8.34 7.18
C TRP A 124 11.87 -9.00 7.33
N CYS A 125 10.93 -8.71 6.42
CA CYS A 125 9.59 -9.29 6.46
C CYS A 125 9.64 -10.82 6.35
N ASN A 126 10.47 -11.35 5.45
CA ASN A 126 10.58 -12.80 5.28
C ASN A 126 11.23 -13.49 6.46
N SER A 127 12.06 -12.79 7.26
CA SER A 127 12.63 -13.34 8.46
C SER A 127 11.76 -13.13 9.70
N HIS A 128 10.94 -12.09 9.71
CA HIS A 128 10.13 -11.71 10.88
C HIS A 128 8.77 -12.39 10.90
N TYR A 129 8.07 -12.37 9.76
CA TYR A 129 6.74 -12.99 9.67
C TYR A 129 6.87 -14.48 9.34
N GLY A 130 5.91 -15.27 9.83
CA GLY A 130 5.93 -16.74 9.65
C GLY A 130 5.42 -17.21 8.30
N LYS A 131 5.29 -16.34 7.31
CA LYS A 131 4.80 -16.69 5.97
C LYS A 131 5.52 -15.86 4.91
N PRO A 132 5.59 -16.38 3.66
CA PRO A 132 6.34 -15.71 2.59
C PRO A 132 5.78 -14.34 2.25
N VAL A 133 6.68 -13.40 2.01
CA VAL A 133 6.37 -12.05 1.56
C VAL A 133 7.01 -11.85 0.20
N LEU A 134 6.21 -11.42 -0.77
CA LEU A 134 6.68 -11.20 -2.13
C LEU A 134 7.10 -9.74 -2.31
N LEU A 135 7.87 -9.48 -3.36
CA LEU A 135 8.22 -8.13 -3.76
C LEU A 135 7.63 -7.87 -5.14
N LEU A 136 6.70 -6.94 -5.19
CA LEU A 136 6.02 -6.55 -6.42
C LEU A 136 6.27 -5.08 -6.71
N ARG A 137 6.11 -4.68 -7.97
CA ARG A 137 6.30 -3.31 -8.43
C ARG A 137 5.28 -2.93 -9.48
N ARG A 138 4.81 -1.70 -9.40
CA ARG A 138 3.99 -1.09 -10.43
C ARG A 138 4.58 0.26 -10.81
N GLU A 139 4.88 0.45 -12.08
CA GLU A 139 5.33 1.73 -12.59
C GLU A 139 4.14 2.47 -13.19
N LYS A 140 4.05 3.75 -12.88
CA LYS A 140 3.00 4.58 -13.44
C LYS A 140 3.25 4.71 -14.93
N SER A 141 2.20 4.46 -15.71
CA SER A 141 2.33 4.52 -17.16
C SER A 141 2.74 5.92 -17.60
N MET A 142 3.81 6.02 -18.37
CA MET A 142 4.23 7.29 -18.96
C MET A 142 3.16 7.86 -19.88
N GLN A 143 2.37 7.00 -20.50
CA GLN A 143 1.31 7.44 -21.41
C GLN A 143 0.20 8.16 -20.66
N SER A 144 -0.09 7.75 -19.42
CA SER A 144 -1.12 8.42 -18.62
C SER A 144 -0.72 9.83 -18.24
N ASN A 145 0.57 10.16 -18.31
CA ASN A 145 1.11 11.47 -17.97
C ASN A 145 1.44 12.31 -19.20
N ARG A 146 1.30 11.78 -20.40
CA ARG A 146 1.55 12.53 -21.61
C ARG A 146 0.37 13.44 -21.92
N PRO A 147 0.67 14.66 -22.41
CA PRO A 147 -0.38 15.44 -23.05
C PRO A 147 -0.92 14.64 -24.23
N GLN A 148 -2.20 14.56 -24.33
CA GLN A 148 -2.80 13.89 -25.47
C GLN A 148 -2.49 14.68 -26.73
N PRO A 149 -2.12 14.00 -27.84
CA PRO A 149 -2.02 14.70 -29.11
C PRO A 149 -3.36 15.32 -29.42
N SER A 150 -3.34 16.54 -29.73
CA SER A 150 -4.55 17.23 -30.11
C SER A 150 -4.93 16.89 -31.51
#